data_6ec922827f5939514465817dd3ed3a34
#
_entry.id   6ec922827f5939514465817dd3ed3a34
#
_cell.length_a   1.000
_cell.length_b   1.000
_cell.length_c   1.000
_cell.angle_alpha   90.00
_cell.angle_beta   90.00
_cell.angle_gamma   90.00
#
_symmetry.space_group_name_H-M   'P 1'
#
loop_
_entity.id
_entity.type
_entity.pdbx_description
1 polymer ?
#
loop_
_entity_poly.entity_id
_entity_poly.type
_entity_poly.pdbx_seq_one_letter_code
_entity_poly.pdbx_strand_id
1 'polypeptide(L)'
;MSEGAPAAKRARAGRAGNPIEVGYWKIKGLGQPIRLLLVWAGFEWKDTLYECVQKNDGTYDKSSWFDVKHKLGLDFPNLPYLVDGDLKITQTNAILQHLADRAGLSGTTEEERAKVNMLFGLSGDVRRRYTGAAYSPKFDEMRPGLVESIEQKLAELDQFLGSREYLVGQGVTVSDLLWYDLIDQFLVLDPTILDQRCPNLRAFHSRFHNDPKIVAYRESDRFITQLNNTQAFFK
;
A
#
# COMPACT_ATOMS: atom_id res chain seq x y z
N MET A 1 -18.70 -16.06 34.91
CA MET A 1 -18.85 -14.72 34.32
C MET A 1 -17.60 -14.46 33.49
N SER A 2 -17.66 -14.68 32.18
CA SER A 2 -16.54 -14.44 31.26
C SER A 2 -16.54 -12.95 30.91
N GLU A 3 -15.57 -12.22 31.44
CA GLU A 3 -15.33 -10.84 31.03
C GLU A 3 -15.04 -10.80 29.52
N GLY A 4 -15.94 -10.21 28.76
CA GLY A 4 -15.77 -10.00 27.34
C GLY A 4 -14.59 -9.09 27.07
N ALA A 5 -13.66 -9.50 26.22
CA ALA A 5 -12.55 -8.67 25.76
C ALA A 5 -13.08 -7.29 25.30
N PRO A 6 -12.36 -6.19 25.62
CA PRO A 6 -12.82 -4.84 25.29
C PRO A 6 -13.09 -4.70 23.79
N ALA A 7 -14.15 -3.98 23.44
CA ALA A 7 -14.67 -3.84 22.07
C ALA A 7 -13.59 -3.46 21.03
N ALA A 8 -12.60 -2.66 21.41
CA ALA A 8 -11.45 -2.30 20.57
C ALA A 8 -10.56 -3.49 20.18
N LYS A 9 -10.46 -4.51 21.03
CA LYS A 9 -9.68 -5.74 20.75
C LYS A 9 -10.42 -6.67 19.78
N ARG A 10 -11.78 -6.70 19.86
CA ARG A 10 -12.63 -7.46 18.92
C ARG A 10 -12.66 -6.84 17.50
N ALA A 11 -12.54 -5.52 17.39
CA ALA A 11 -12.52 -4.85 16.08
C ALA A 11 -11.23 -5.13 15.28
N ARG A 12 -10.12 -5.50 15.95
CA ARG A 12 -8.80 -5.75 15.34
C ARG A 12 -8.55 -7.21 14.98
N ALA A 13 -9.30 -8.15 15.53
CA ALA A 13 -9.27 -9.54 15.10
C ALA A 13 -10.02 -9.70 13.76
N GLY A 14 -9.63 -10.66 12.95
CA GLY A 14 -10.39 -11.07 11.77
C GLY A 14 -11.83 -11.47 12.14
N ARG A 15 -12.73 -11.42 11.16
CA ARG A 15 -14.10 -11.91 11.35
C ARG A 15 -14.05 -13.38 11.75
N ALA A 16 -15.02 -13.83 12.55
CA ALA A 16 -15.09 -15.19 13.09
C ALA A 16 -13.87 -15.63 13.93
N GLY A 17 -13.05 -14.68 14.45
CA GLY A 17 -11.90 -14.97 15.33
C GLY A 17 -10.66 -15.49 14.59
N ASN A 18 -10.68 -15.61 13.28
CA ASN A 18 -9.50 -15.97 12.49
C ASN A 18 -8.68 -14.70 12.15
N PRO A 19 -7.35 -14.80 12.02
CA PRO A 19 -6.54 -13.68 11.51
C PRO A 19 -6.94 -13.34 10.08
N ILE A 20 -6.85 -12.04 9.74
CA ILE A 20 -6.98 -11.59 8.36
C ILE A 20 -5.86 -12.23 7.54
N GLU A 21 -6.15 -12.72 6.33
CA GLU A 21 -5.11 -13.16 5.39
C GLU A 21 -5.03 -12.19 4.22
N VAL A 22 -3.80 -11.74 3.92
CA VAL A 22 -3.47 -10.95 2.72
C VAL A 22 -2.57 -11.79 1.83
N GLY A 23 -2.94 -11.98 0.58
CA GLY A 23 -2.09 -12.63 -0.41
C GLY A 23 -1.55 -11.64 -1.42
N TYR A 24 -0.22 -11.62 -1.60
CA TYR A 24 0.44 -10.80 -2.60
C TYR A 24 1.79 -11.37 -3.01
N TRP A 25 2.38 -10.82 -4.09
CA TRP A 25 3.77 -11.09 -4.43
C TRP A 25 4.70 -10.68 -3.28
N LYS A 26 5.84 -11.35 -3.15
CA LYS A 26 6.88 -11.03 -2.15
C LYS A 26 7.65 -9.74 -2.53
N ILE A 27 6.90 -8.69 -2.72
CA ILE A 27 7.35 -7.33 -3.05
C ILE A 27 6.52 -6.28 -2.32
N LYS A 28 6.97 -5.03 -2.27
CA LYS A 28 6.15 -3.90 -1.81
C LYS A 28 4.91 -3.74 -2.71
N GLY A 29 5.11 -3.32 -3.94
CA GLY A 29 4.09 -3.17 -4.97
C GLY A 29 2.75 -2.65 -4.44
N LEU A 30 1.65 -3.31 -4.81
CA LEU A 30 0.29 -2.99 -4.35
C LEU A 30 -0.05 -3.60 -2.97
N GLY A 31 0.79 -4.48 -2.43
CA GLY A 31 0.58 -5.10 -1.13
C GLY A 31 1.03 -4.22 0.04
N GLN A 32 2.03 -3.37 -0.16
CA GLN A 32 2.64 -2.61 0.92
C GLN A 32 1.68 -1.64 1.63
N PRO A 33 0.85 -0.85 0.94
CA PRO A 33 -0.10 0.03 1.64
C PRO A 33 -1.13 -0.75 2.47
N ILE A 34 -1.48 -1.98 2.07
CA ILE A 34 -2.36 -2.87 2.85
C ILE A 34 -1.64 -3.32 4.14
N ARG A 35 -0.37 -3.74 4.04
CA ARG A 35 0.45 -4.12 5.19
C ARG A 35 0.61 -2.97 6.18
N LEU A 36 0.89 -1.76 5.68
CA LEU A 36 1.01 -0.56 6.50
C LEU A 36 -0.29 -0.25 7.25
N LEU A 37 -1.45 -0.37 6.61
CA LEU A 37 -2.74 -0.16 7.27
C LEU A 37 -2.97 -1.20 8.38
N LEU A 38 -2.68 -2.48 8.11
CA LEU A 38 -2.84 -3.55 9.09
C LEU A 38 -1.94 -3.33 10.31
N VAL A 39 -0.68 -2.94 10.09
CA VAL A 39 0.28 -2.58 11.14
C VAL A 39 -0.22 -1.35 11.92
N TRP A 40 -0.58 -0.29 11.22
CA TRP A 40 -1.04 0.96 11.84
C TRP A 40 -2.24 0.74 12.76
N ALA A 41 -3.22 0.01 12.25
CA ALA A 41 -4.45 -0.30 12.98
C ALA A 41 -4.28 -1.40 14.04
N GLY A 42 -3.16 -2.12 14.06
CA GLY A 42 -2.87 -3.21 14.98
C GLY A 42 -3.76 -4.44 14.76
N PHE A 43 -4.05 -4.76 13.49
CA PHE A 43 -4.75 -6.00 13.14
C PHE A 43 -3.84 -7.22 13.31
N GLU A 44 -4.44 -8.34 13.70
CA GLU A 44 -3.82 -9.67 13.60
C GLU A 44 -4.00 -10.18 12.16
N TRP A 45 -2.91 -10.49 11.47
CA TRP A 45 -2.97 -10.88 10.07
C TRP A 45 -1.82 -11.81 9.65
N LYS A 46 -2.09 -12.59 8.61
CA LYS A 46 -1.13 -13.47 7.93
C LYS A 46 -0.81 -12.88 6.56
N ASP A 47 0.47 -12.83 6.20
CA ASP A 47 0.94 -12.46 4.87
C ASP A 47 1.25 -13.73 4.07
N THR A 48 0.45 -14.03 3.05
CA THR A 48 0.69 -15.14 2.14
C THR A 48 1.45 -14.62 0.93
N LEU A 49 2.72 -14.96 0.85
CA LEU A 49 3.65 -14.44 -0.13
C LEU A 49 3.81 -15.39 -1.31
N TYR A 50 3.63 -14.85 -2.52
CA TYR A 50 3.87 -15.54 -3.78
C TYR A 50 5.17 -15.04 -4.42
N GLU A 51 5.90 -15.92 -5.07
CA GLU A 51 7.18 -15.58 -5.67
C GLU A 51 7.11 -15.58 -7.20
N CYS A 52 7.86 -14.66 -7.80
CA CYS A 52 8.15 -14.62 -9.22
C CYS A 52 9.65 -14.87 -9.38
N VAL A 53 10.02 -16.09 -9.74
CA VAL A 53 11.42 -16.55 -9.77
C VAL A 53 11.95 -16.56 -11.20
N GLN A 54 13.06 -15.88 -11.44
CA GLN A 54 13.74 -15.94 -12.74
C GLN A 54 14.44 -17.29 -12.89
N LYS A 55 14.18 -17.98 -14.01
CA LYS A 55 14.82 -19.25 -14.37
C LYS A 55 16.13 -19.02 -15.13
N ASN A 56 16.94 -20.07 -15.23
CA ASN A 56 18.22 -20.02 -15.94
C ASN A 56 18.07 -19.73 -17.46
N ASP A 57 16.91 -20.03 -18.03
CA ASP A 57 16.58 -19.76 -19.44
C ASP A 57 16.06 -18.33 -19.69
N GLY A 58 16.05 -17.47 -18.65
CA GLY A 58 15.56 -16.11 -18.72
C GLY A 58 14.04 -15.97 -18.58
N THR A 59 13.28 -17.06 -18.50
CA THR A 59 11.83 -17.04 -18.24
C THR A 59 11.54 -16.85 -16.74
N TYR A 60 10.26 -16.67 -16.38
CA TYR A 60 9.85 -16.42 -15.01
C TYR A 60 8.82 -17.44 -14.53
N ASP A 61 9.15 -18.13 -13.42
CA ASP A 61 8.23 -19.01 -12.73
C ASP A 61 7.32 -18.19 -11.80
N LYS A 62 6.02 -18.35 -11.97
CA LYS A 62 4.94 -17.74 -11.19
C LYS A 62 3.94 -18.79 -10.72
N SER A 63 4.30 -20.08 -10.79
CA SER A 63 3.43 -21.22 -10.45
C SER A 63 2.90 -21.10 -9.02
N SER A 64 3.70 -20.56 -8.08
CA SER A 64 3.25 -20.32 -6.70
C SER A 64 1.89 -19.63 -6.61
N TRP A 65 1.57 -18.72 -7.52
CA TRP A 65 0.26 -18.07 -7.63
C TRP A 65 -0.67 -18.76 -8.62
N PHE A 66 -0.18 -19.02 -9.85
CA PHE A 66 -1.07 -19.48 -10.93
C PHE A 66 -1.67 -20.86 -10.69
N ASP A 67 -1.01 -21.73 -9.93
CA ASP A 67 -1.49 -23.08 -9.61
C ASP A 67 -2.61 -23.08 -8.55
N VAL A 68 -2.76 -21.97 -7.79
CA VAL A 68 -3.71 -21.87 -6.68
C VAL A 68 -4.80 -20.84 -6.88
N LYS A 69 -4.60 -19.84 -7.76
CA LYS A 69 -5.50 -18.67 -7.89
C LYS A 69 -6.98 -19.00 -8.07
N HIS A 70 -7.31 -20.07 -8.77
CA HIS A 70 -8.69 -20.49 -9.02
C HIS A 70 -9.26 -21.43 -7.92
N LYS A 71 -8.43 -21.80 -6.93
CA LYS A 71 -8.82 -22.69 -5.82
C LYS A 71 -9.14 -21.94 -4.53
N LEU A 72 -8.93 -20.61 -4.50
CA LEU A 72 -9.10 -19.78 -3.31
C LEU A 72 -10.55 -19.32 -3.07
N GLY A 73 -11.45 -19.54 -4.05
CA GLY A 73 -12.85 -19.09 -3.97
C GLY A 73 -13.00 -17.57 -4.06
N LEU A 74 -12.14 -16.93 -4.83
CA LEU A 74 -12.22 -15.51 -5.17
C LEU A 74 -13.09 -15.29 -6.39
N ASP A 75 -14.02 -14.34 -6.37
CA ASP A 75 -14.89 -14.02 -7.51
C ASP A 75 -14.08 -13.54 -8.73
N PHE A 76 -13.07 -12.72 -8.46
CA PHE A 76 -12.14 -12.18 -9.46
C PHE A 76 -10.69 -12.47 -9.04
N PRO A 77 -10.18 -13.71 -9.31
CA PRO A 77 -8.85 -14.13 -8.84
C PRO A 77 -7.72 -13.21 -9.31
N ASN A 78 -7.17 -12.43 -8.40
CA ASN A 78 -6.08 -11.48 -8.64
C ASN A 78 -5.27 -11.24 -7.35
N LEU A 79 -4.11 -10.61 -7.49
CA LEU A 79 -3.27 -10.14 -6.39
C LEU A 79 -3.23 -8.61 -6.36
N PRO A 80 -3.36 -7.97 -5.17
CA PRO A 80 -3.57 -8.60 -3.87
C PRO A 80 -4.98 -9.15 -3.68
N TYR A 81 -5.12 -10.11 -2.77
CA TYR A 81 -6.40 -10.52 -2.21
C TYR A 81 -6.43 -10.38 -0.70
N LEU A 82 -7.62 -10.31 -0.14
CA LEU A 82 -7.91 -10.34 1.28
C LEU A 82 -8.92 -11.46 1.58
N VAL A 83 -8.67 -12.20 2.68
CA VAL A 83 -9.65 -13.07 3.32
C VAL A 83 -9.88 -12.57 4.74
N ASP A 84 -11.13 -12.28 5.09
CA ASP A 84 -11.55 -11.77 6.39
C ASP A 84 -12.82 -12.51 6.84
N GLY A 85 -12.65 -13.67 7.46
CA GLY A 85 -13.72 -14.63 7.69
C GLY A 85 -14.24 -15.19 6.37
N ASP A 86 -15.54 -15.04 6.13
CA ASP A 86 -16.18 -15.48 4.87
C ASP A 86 -16.01 -14.47 3.72
N LEU A 87 -15.59 -13.23 4.03
CA LEU A 87 -15.35 -12.23 3.00
C LEU A 87 -14.04 -12.51 2.29
N LYS A 88 -14.12 -12.63 0.95
CA LYS A 88 -12.96 -12.79 0.07
C LYS A 88 -13.02 -11.75 -1.03
N ILE A 89 -12.07 -10.82 -1.04
CA ILE A 89 -12.04 -9.73 -2.02
C ILE A 89 -10.65 -9.56 -2.64
N THR A 90 -10.65 -9.00 -3.83
CA THR A 90 -9.46 -8.53 -4.55
C THR A 90 -9.56 -7.03 -4.79
N GLN A 91 -8.58 -6.45 -5.49
CA GLN A 91 -8.45 -5.01 -5.77
C GLN A 91 -7.97 -4.20 -4.56
N THR A 92 -6.78 -3.62 -4.71
CA THR A 92 -6.10 -2.87 -3.62
C THR A 92 -7.00 -1.84 -2.96
N ASN A 93 -7.72 -1.01 -3.76
CA ASN A 93 -8.55 0.04 -3.21
C ASN A 93 -9.76 -0.51 -2.43
N ALA A 94 -10.37 -1.60 -2.90
CA ALA A 94 -11.47 -2.26 -2.19
C ALA A 94 -11.00 -2.86 -0.85
N ILE A 95 -9.81 -3.48 -0.85
CA ILE A 95 -9.17 -4.03 0.36
C ILE A 95 -8.86 -2.91 1.36
N LEU A 96 -8.22 -1.82 0.88
CA LEU A 96 -7.88 -0.68 1.71
C LEU A 96 -9.14 -0.03 2.30
N GLN A 97 -10.19 0.16 1.50
CA GLN A 97 -11.45 0.74 1.97
C GLN A 97 -12.10 -0.14 3.05
N HIS A 98 -12.20 -1.46 2.81
CA HIS A 98 -12.77 -2.40 3.78
C HIS A 98 -12.01 -2.37 5.12
N LEU A 99 -10.69 -2.42 5.07
CA LEU A 99 -9.85 -2.39 6.29
C LEU A 99 -9.90 -1.03 6.99
N ALA A 100 -9.95 0.07 6.21
CA ALA A 100 -10.07 1.43 6.74
C ALA A 100 -11.39 1.64 7.47
N ASP A 101 -12.50 1.16 6.92
CA ASP A 101 -13.82 1.23 7.57
C ASP A 101 -13.81 0.48 8.92
N ARG A 102 -13.20 -0.70 8.95
CA ARG A 102 -13.04 -1.48 10.19
C ARG A 102 -12.13 -0.83 11.21
N ALA A 103 -11.13 -0.07 10.75
CA ALA A 103 -10.16 0.60 11.60
C ALA A 103 -10.59 2.03 12.02
N GLY A 104 -11.67 2.56 11.44
CA GLY A 104 -12.07 3.97 11.63
C GLY A 104 -11.13 4.96 10.93
N LEU A 105 -10.49 4.54 9.81
CA LEU A 105 -9.51 5.32 9.05
C LEU A 105 -10.03 5.79 7.68
N SER A 106 -11.35 5.70 7.44
CA SER A 106 -12.00 6.09 6.17
C SER A 106 -12.40 7.57 6.09
N GLY A 107 -12.14 8.35 7.14
CA GLY A 107 -12.71 9.68 7.34
C GLY A 107 -14.02 9.64 8.14
N THR A 108 -14.29 10.71 8.87
CA THR A 108 -15.40 10.79 9.83
C THR A 108 -16.67 11.41 9.21
N THR A 109 -16.50 12.30 8.23
CA THR A 109 -17.60 12.95 7.51
C THR A 109 -17.73 12.42 6.08
N GLU A 110 -18.85 12.69 5.43
CA GLU A 110 -19.05 12.38 4.02
C GLU A 110 -18.02 13.07 3.13
N GLU A 111 -17.73 14.35 3.43
CA GLU A 111 -16.72 15.12 2.70
C GLU A 111 -15.31 14.50 2.85
N GLU A 112 -14.93 14.09 4.06
CA GLU A 112 -13.65 13.42 4.30
C GLU A 112 -13.55 12.10 3.51
N ARG A 113 -14.59 11.28 3.53
CA ARG A 113 -14.64 10.03 2.76
C ARG A 113 -14.54 10.28 1.25
N ALA A 114 -15.19 11.34 0.75
CA ALA A 114 -15.07 11.73 -0.65
C ALA A 114 -13.63 12.13 -1.01
N LYS A 115 -12.94 12.89 -0.15
CA LYS A 115 -11.54 13.26 -0.33
C LYS A 115 -10.60 12.05 -0.25
N VAL A 116 -10.82 11.11 0.66
CA VAL A 116 -10.07 9.84 0.73
C VAL A 116 -10.20 9.08 -0.60
N ASN A 117 -11.42 8.95 -1.14
CA ASN A 117 -11.66 8.27 -2.42
C ASN A 117 -11.04 9.01 -3.61
N MET A 118 -11.04 10.33 -3.61
CA MET A 118 -10.33 11.16 -4.61
C MET A 118 -8.83 10.86 -4.58
N LEU A 119 -8.22 10.79 -3.40
CA LEU A 119 -6.80 10.48 -3.22
C LEU A 119 -6.47 9.03 -3.63
N PHE A 120 -7.39 8.08 -3.51
CA PHE A 120 -7.24 6.74 -4.09
C PHE A 120 -7.16 6.78 -5.61
N GLY A 121 -8.06 7.54 -6.26
CA GLY A 121 -8.04 7.71 -7.70
C GLY A 121 -6.70 8.28 -8.17
N LEU A 122 -6.28 9.40 -7.58
CA LEU A 122 -5.03 10.08 -7.90
C LEU A 122 -3.82 9.16 -7.71
N SER A 123 -3.76 8.43 -6.59
CA SER A 123 -2.67 7.47 -6.33
C SER A 123 -2.60 6.37 -7.39
N GLY A 124 -3.76 5.89 -7.86
CA GLY A 124 -3.87 4.89 -8.91
C GLY A 124 -3.31 5.38 -10.24
N ASP A 125 -3.55 6.64 -10.60
CA ASP A 125 -3.04 7.24 -11.85
C ASP A 125 -1.51 7.38 -11.82
N VAL A 126 -0.96 7.86 -10.71
CA VAL A 126 0.50 7.99 -10.54
C VAL A 126 1.17 6.64 -10.51
N ARG A 127 0.63 5.69 -9.74
CA ARG A 127 1.16 4.33 -9.63
C ARG A 127 1.16 3.60 -10.97
N ARG A 128 0.12 3.77 -11.78
CA ARG A 128 0.02 3.14 -13.11
C ARG A 128 1.14 3.59 -14.04
N ARG A 129 1.48 4.88 -14.02
CA ARG A 129 2.62 5.42 -14.78
C ARG A 129 3.95 4.86 -14.27
N TYR A 130 4.14 4.89 -12.95
CA TYR A 130 5.34 4.36 -12.31
C TYR A 130 5.56 2.87 -12.62
N THR A 131 4.55 2.02 -12.41
CA THR A 131 4.68 0.60 -12.68
C THR A 131 4.83 0.30 -14.17
N GLY A 132 4.11 1.02 -15.04
CA GLY A 132 4.27 0.91 -16.49
C GLY A 132 5.70 1.15 -16.95
N ALA A 133 6.36 2.17 -16.42
CA ALA A 133 7.75 2.45 -16.70
C ALA A 133 8.70 1.41 -16.06
N ALA A 134 8.48 1.07 -14.79
CA ALA A 134 9.35 0.12 -14.06
C ALA A 134 9.44 -1.26 -14.73
N TYR A 135 8.39 -1.69 -15.42
CA TYR A 135 8.35 -2.96 -16.16
C TYR A 135 8.64 -2.81 -17.66
N SER A 136 9.00 -1.62 -18.13
CA SER A 136 9.36 -1.38 -19.53
C SER A 136 10.84 -1.66 -19.78
N PRO A 137 11.21 -2.36 -20.87
CA PRO A 137 12.60 -2.50 -21.26
C PRO A 137 13.26 -1.15 -21.63
N LYS A 138 12.47 -0.09 -21.80
CA LYS A 138 12.90 1.29 -22.05
C LYS A 138 12.89 2.15 -20.77
N PHE A 139 13.00 1.54 -19.59
CA PHE A 139 12.93 2.25 -18.32
C PHE A 139 13.89 3.44 -18.25
N ASP A 140 15.16 3.24 -18.65
CA ASP A 140 16.17 4.31 -18.59
C ASP A 140 15.83 5.50 -19.48
N GLU A 141 15.24 5.25 -20.66
CA GLU A 141 14.75 6.31 -21.57
C GLU A 141 13.51 7.03 -20.97
N MET A 142 12.65 6.29 -20.30
CA MET A 142 11.39 6.81 -19.73
C MET A 142 11.60 7.53 -18.38
N ARG A 143 12.65 7.16 -17.63
CA ARG A 143 12.86 7.63 -16.27
C ARG A 143 12.83 9.16 -16.10
N PRO A 144 13.51 9.99 -16.92
CA PRO A 144 13.46 11.44 -16.75
C PRO A 144 12.05 12.01 -16.83
N GLY A 145 11.29 11.65 -17.87
CA GLY A 145 9.90 12.10 -18.01
C GLY A 145 8.95 11.53 -16.96
N LEU A 146 9.24 10.32 -16.44
CA LEU A 146 8.50 9.75 -15.33
C LEU A 146 8.72 10.55 -14.05
N VAL A 147 9.98 10.87 -13.70
CA VAL A 147 10.33 11.67 -12.52
C VAL A 147 9.64 13.03 -12.60
N GLU A 148 9.78 13.75 -13.71
CA GLU A 148 9.11 15.04 -13.92
C GLU A 148 7.58 14.95 -13.73
N SER A 149 6.95 13.92 -14.29
CA SER A 149 5.50 13.71 -14.14
C SER A 149 5.09 13.41 -12.68
N ILE A 150 5.93 12.69 -11.92
CA ILE A 150 5.69 12.42 -10.50
C ILE A 150 5.89 13.70 -9.69
N GLU A 151 6.94 14.46 -9.92
CA GLU A 151 7.22 15.74 -9.24
C GLU A 151 6.06 16.72 -9.39
N GLN A 152 5.48 16.83 -10.59
CA GLN A 152 4.30 17.67 -10.82
C GLN A 152 3.12 17.24 -9.94
N LYS A 153 2.85 15.93 -9.85
CA LYS A 153 1.77 15.42 -9.01
C LYS A 153 2.04 15.53 -7.52
N LEU A 154 3.28 15.37 -7.11
CA LEU A 154 3.69 15.60 -5.72
C LEU A 154 3.58 17.09 -5.35
N ALA A 155 3.90 18.02 -6.24
CA ALA A 155 3.70 19.45 -6.00
C ALA A 155 2.20 19.81 -5.83
N GLU A 156 1.31 19.22 -6.64
CA GLU A 156 -0.14 19.37 -6.45
C GLU A 156 -0.61 18.80 -5.10
N LEU A 157 -0.08 17.63 -4.70
CA LEU A 157 -0.38 17.01 -3.41
C LEU A 157 0.19 17.80 -2.23
N ASP A 158 1.39 18.38 -2.38
CA ASP A 158 2.01 19.25 -1.38
C ASP A 158 1.15 20.50 -1.13
N GLN A 159 0.67 21.13 -2.20
CA GLN A 159 -0.25 22.25 -2.14
C GLN A 159 -1.60 21.84 -1.50
N PHE A 160 -2.11 20.67 -1.86
CA PHE A 160 -3.33 20.12 -1.25
C PHE A 160 -3.15 19.86 0.24
N LEU A 161 -2.02 19.32 0.68
CA LEU A 161 -1.69 19.11 2.09
C LEU A 161 -1.55 20.46 2.82
N GLY A 162 -0.83 21.43 2.23
CA GLY A 162 -0.56 22.72 2.86
C GLY A 162 0.09 22.54 4.23
N SER A 163 -0.33 23.35 5.19
CA SER A 163 0.17 23.30 6.56
C SER A 163 -0.48 22.22 7.46
N ARG A 164 -1.34 21.38 6.90
CA ARG A 164 -2.03 20.33 7.65
C ARG A 164 -1.09 19.18 8.01
N GLU A 165 -1.42 18.52 9.09
CA GLU A 165 -0.67 17.34 9.54
C GLU A 165 -1.05 16.09 8.74
N TYR A 166 -2.31 15.98 8.30
CA TYR A 166 -2.87 14.85 7.56
C TYR A 166 -3.49 15.31 6.24
N LEU A 167 -3.51 14.42 5.25
CA LEU A 167 -4.11 14.72 3.94
C LEU A 167 -5.60 15.02 4.05
N VAL A 168 -6.30 14.31 4.93
CA VAL A 168 -7.74 14.48 5.15
C VAL A 168 -8.05 14.49 6.65
N GLY A 169 -8.91 15.42 7.10
CA GLY A 169 -9.39 15.48 8.48
C GLY A 169 -8.34 15.92 9.49
N GLN A 170 -8.54 15.53 10.75
CA GLN A 170 -7.72 15.89 11.90
C GLN A 170 -6.93 14.69 12.46
N GLY A 171 -6.92 13.58 11.77
CA GLY A 171 -6.21 12.36 12.16
C GLY A 171 -5.84 11.52 10.96
N VAL A 172 -5.06 10.48 11.21
CA VAL A 172 -4.61 9.57 10.15
C VAL A 172 -5.80 8.91 9.47
N THR A 173 -5.79 8.94 8.16
CA THR A 173 -6.68 8.17 7.30
C THR A 173 -5.87 7.17 6.46
N VAL A 174 -6.56 6.25 5.81
CA VAL A 174 -5.92 5.28 4.92
C VAL A 174 -5.21 5.96 3.74
N SER A 175 -5.65 7.16 3.33
CA SER A 175 -4.96 7.92 2.28
C SER A 175 -3.56 8.39 2.70
N ASP A 176 -3.34 8.67 3.98
CA ASP A 176 -2.02 9.04 4.49
C ASP A 176 -1.04 7.86 4.37
N LEU A 177 -1.46 6.67 4.77
CA LEU A 177 -0.63 5.46 4.68
C LEU A 177 -0.33 5.06 3.24
N LEU A 178 -1.32 5.20 2.35
CA LEU A 178 -1.17 4.95 0.92
C LEU A 178 -0.18 5.90 0.26
N TRP A 179 -0.27 7.21 0.55
CA TRP A 179 0.63 8.20 -0.01
C TRP A 179 2.02 8.18 0.64
N TYR A 180 2.11 7.85 1.93
CA TYR A 180 3.41 7.58 2.56
C TYR A 180 4.16 6.46 1.82
N ASP A 181 3.50 5.31 1.56
CA ASP A 181 4.10 4.21 0.79
C ASP A 181 4.54 4.61 -0.62
N LEU A 182 3.69 5.36 -1.32
CA LEU A 182 4.02 5.82 -2.68
C LEU A 182 5.24 6.75 -2.69
N ILE A 183 5.26 7.71 -1.78
CA ILE A 183 6.38 8.66 -1.65
C ILE A 183 7.66 7.91 -1.28
N ASP A 184 7.59 6.93 -0.35
CA ASP A 184 8.73 6.10 0.03
C ASP A 184 9.31 5.33 -1.18
N GLN A 185 8.46 4.82 -2.08
CA GLN A 185 8.89 4.17 -3.32
C GLN A 185 9.48 5.18 -4.33
N PHE A 186 8.92 6.38 -4.42
CA PHE A 186 9.45 7.43 -5.31
C PHE A 186 10.79 7.98 -4.84
N LEU A 187 11.05 8.02 -3.54
CA LEU A 187 12.37 8.38 -2.98
C LEU A 187 13.45 7.34 -3.32
N VAL A 188 13.08 6.08 -3.58
CA VAL A 188 14.00 5.08 -4.13
C VAL A 188 14.25 5.32 -5.62
N LEU A 189 13.22 5.75 -6.38
CA LEU A 189 13.36 6.12 -7.79
C LEU A 189 14.26 7.34 -7.97
N ASP A 190 14.02 8.38 -7.15
CA ASP A 190 14.82 9.60 -7.10
C ASP A 190 14.84 10.17 -5.67
N PRO A 191 15.99 10.10 -4.96
CA PRO A 191 16.12 10.61 -3.59
C PRO A 191 15.84 12.12 -3.46
N THR A 192 15.88 12.88 -4.55
CA THR A 192 15.70 14.34 -4.56
C THR A 192 14.27 14.77 -4.92
N ILE A 193 13.38 13.81 -5.19
CA ILE A 193 12.03 14.06 -5.73
C ILE A 193 11.13 14.97 -4.88
N LEU A 194 11.44 15.13 -3.59
CA LEU A 194 10.74 16.05 -2.68
C LEU A 194 11.50 17.37 -2.45
N ASP A 195 12.72 17.56 -3.00
CA ASP A 195 13.66 18.55 -2.47
C ASP A 195 13.27 19.99 -2.73
N GLN A 196 12.76 20.32 -3.89
CA GLN A 196 12.56 21.72 -4.29
C GLN A 196 11.13 22.22 -4.16
N ARG A 197 10.13 21.35 -4.29
CA ARG A 197 8.74 21.77 -4.48
C ARG A 197 7.76 21.22 -3.43
N CYS A 198 8.24 20.33 -2.55
CA CYS A 198 7.35 19.53 -1.68
C CYS A 198 7.78 19.58 -0.20
N PRO A 199 7.95 20.78 0.42
CA PRO A 199 8.40 20.87 1.82
C PRO A 199 7.40 20.27 2.82
N ASN A 200 6.09 20.38 2.55
CA ASN A 200 5.04 19.84 3.40
C ASN A 200 5.00 18.30 3.30
N LEU A 201 5.13 17.73 2.09
CA LEU A 201 5.21 16.29 1.90
C LEU A 201 6.49 15.69 2.46
N ARG A 202 7.61 16.43 2.47
CA ARG A 202 8.82 15.99 3.15
C ARG A 202 8.59 15.85 4.66
N ALA A 203 7.99 16.86 5.30
CA ALA A 203 7.63 16.80 6.70
C ALA A 203 6.63 15.69 7.00
N PHE A 204 5.62 15.53 6.13
CA PHE A 204 4.63 14.45 6.18
C PHE A 204 5.31 13.08 6.11
N HIS A 205 6.13 12.81 5.08
CA HIS A 205 6.85 11.54 4.92
C HIS A 205 7.74 11.26 6.14
N SER A 206 8.53 12.24 6.60
CA SER A 206 9.41 12.11 7.76
C SER A 206 8.64 11.72 9.02
N ARG A 207 7.46 12.30 9.25
CA ARG A 207 6.61 11.98 10.41
C ARG A 207 6.16 10.51 10.40
N PHE A 208 5.65 9.99 9.27
CA PHE A 208 5.28 8.58 9.16
C PHE A 208 6.50 7.66 9.21
N HIS A 209 7.59 8.04 8.54
CA HIS A 209 8.82 7.26 8.50
C HIS A 209 9.43 7.02 9.89
N ASN A 210 9.29 8.01 10.79
CA ASN A 210 9.77 7.95 12.16
C ASN A 210 8.69 7.56 13.19
N ASP A 211 7.47 7.24 12.75
CA ASP A 211 6.44 6.76 13.67
C ASP A 211 6.87 5.40 14.27
N PRO A 212 6.77 5.21 15.59
CA PRO A 212 7.25 3.98 16.25
C PRO A 212 6.66 2.69 15.69
N LYS A 213 5.39 2.70 15.21
CA LYS A 213 4.75 1.52 14.62
C LYS A 213 5.37 1.17 13.26
N ILE A 214 5.66 2.20 12.45
CA ILE A 214 6.27 2.04 11.13
C ILE A 214 7.73 1.63 11.28
N VAL A 215 8.47 2.24 12.22
CA VAL A 215 9.87 1.86 12.54
C VAL A 215 9.91 0.38 12.96
N ALA A 216 9.11 -0.02 13.96
CA ALA A 216 9.07 -1.41 14.41
C ALA A 216 8.72 -2.41 13.30
N TYR A 217 7.80 -2.03 12.40
CA TYR A 217 7.49 -2.87 11.23
C TYR A 217 8.65 -2.96 10.26
N ARG A 218 9.32 -1.84 9.95
CA ARG A 218 10.47 -1.81 9.02
C ARG A 218 11.68 -2.60 9.54
N GLU A 219 11.83 -2.72 10.85
CA GLU A 219 12.89 -3.49 11.51
C GLU A 219 12.53 -4.97 11.69
N SER A 220 11.29 -5.36 11.40
CA SER A 220 10.82 -6.74 11.55
C SER A 220 11.12 -7.60 10.32
N ASP A 221 11.19 -8.92 10.51
CA ASP A 221 11.32 -9.93 9.43
C ASP A 221 10.14 -9.94 8.45
N ARG A 222 9.04 -9.23 8.79
CA ARG A 222 7.85 -9.09 7.94
C ARG A 222 7.99 -8.01 6.89
N PHE A 223 8.97 -7.12 7.03
CA PHE A 223 9.15 -6.02 6.11
C PHE A 223 9.81 -6.48 4.81
N ILE A 224 9.18 -6.15 3.69
CA ILE A 224 9.67 -6.49 2.36
C ILE A 224 10.34 -5.26 1.76
N THR A 225 11.59 -5.38 1.39
CA THR A 225 12.38 -4.28 0.80
C THR A 225 12.24 -4.20 -0.72
N GLN A 226 12.02 -5.33 -1.39
CA GLN A 226 11.93 -5.40 -2.85
C GLN A 226 10.69 -4.62 -3.36
N LEU A 227 10.91 -3.64 -4.25
CA LEU A 227 9.84 -2.79 -4.78
C LEU A 227 8.96 -3.51 -5.79
N ASN A 228 9.57 -4.12 -6.80
CA ASN A 228 8.93 -4.73 -7.96
C ASN A 228 9.39 -6.18 -8.14
N ASN A 229 8.67 -6.98 -8.91
CA ASN A 229 9.06 -8.36 -9.22
C ASN A 229 10.37 -8.41 -10.02
N THR A 230 11.02 -9.57 -9.98
CA THR A 230 12.31 -9.83 -10.66
C THR A 230 12.30 -9.54 -12.16
N GLN A 231 11.13 -9.58 -12.79
CA GLN A 231 10.93 -9.24 -14.21
C GLN A 231 10.92 -7.72 -14.49
N ALA A 232 10.91 -6.86 -13.47
CA ALA A 232 10.98 -5.42 -13.65
C ALA A 232 12.40 -4.96 -14.02
N PHE A 233 12.49 -3.89 -14.78
CA PHE A 233 13.76 -3.22 -15.13
C PHE A 233 14.19 -2.26 -14.02
N PHE A 234 13.24 -1.70 -13.27
CA PHE A 234 13.52 -1.00 -12.01
C PHE A 234 13.07 -1.88 -10.84
N LYS A 235 14.03 -2.22 -9.96
CA LYS A 235 13.84 -3.19 -8.87
C LYS A 235 13.85 -2.55 -7.50
#